data_81f77ec5e943c6a0cace15c2c57f152f
#
_entry.id   81f77ec5e943c6a0cace15c2c57f152f
#
_cell.length_a   1.000
_cell.length_b   1.000
_cell.length_c   1.000
_cell.angle_alpha   90.00
_cell.angle_beta   90.00
_cell.angle_gamma   90.00
#
_symmetry.space_group_name_H-M   'P 1'
#
loop_
_entity.id
_entity.type
_entity.pdbx_description
1 polymer ?
#
loop_
_entity_poly.entity_id
_entity_poly.type
_entity_poly.pdbx_seq_one_letter_code
_entity_poly.pdbx_strand_id
1 'polypeptide(L)'
;MKVIEPHIHMIARTTQDYERMARMHTVACCEPAFWAGYDRASSSAFFDYFKHLTEFEPTRAAQYAIQHYCWICINPKEAHDLVLSREVISFIPEFLNKPTVLGIGEIGLNLNTRNEMTIFEEQVELALKYEQLIWIHTPHLKDKLKGTRMMLEYLKGHGGVNPERVTFDHTEEHTIKMIRDAGFWAAMTI
;
A
#
# COMPACT_ATOMS: atom_id res chain seq x y z
N MET A 1 -18.95 -18.06 8.30
CA MET A 1 -17.71 -17.97 7.46
C MET A 1 -16.88 -16.85 8.05
N LYS A 2 -15.56 -17.03 8.21
CA LYS A 2 -14.65 -15.92 8.62
C LYS A 2 -14.28 -15.10 7.40
N VAL A 3 -14.23 -13.78 7.56
CA VAL A 3 -13.89 -12.82 6.50
C VAL A 3 -12.56 -12.14 6.83
N ILE A 4 -11.71 -12.00 5.85
CA ILE A 4 -10.53 -11.12 5.89
C ILE A 4 -10.78 -10.01 4.88
N GLU A 5 -10.68 -8.76 5.31
CA GLU A 5 -10.76 -7.59 4.45
C GLU A 5 -9.34 -7.22 3.98
N PRO A 6 -8.99 -7.46 2.72
CA PRO A 6 -7.61 -7.32 2.26
C PRO A 6 -7.19 -5.88 1.99
N HIS A 7 -8.15 -4.96 1.80
CA HIS A 7 -7.88 -3.55 1.53
C HIS A 7 -8.99 -2.65 2.08
N ILE A 8 -8.69 -1.93 3.15
CA ILE A 8 -9.60 -0.98 3.77
C ILE A 8 -8.82 0.17 4.41
N HIS A 9 -9.42 1.36 4.48
CA HIS A 9 -8.80 2.52 5.14
C HIS A 9 -9.56 2.85 6.42
N MET A 10 -9.16 2.25 7.52
CA MET A 10 -9.83 2.39 8.82
C MET A 10 -9.62 3.75 9.46
N ILE A 11 -8.52 4.45 9.13
CA ILE A 11 -8.29 5.85 9.55
C ILE A 11 -9.42 6.79 9.08
N ALA A 12 -10.05 6.49 7.96
CA ALA A 12 -11.17 7.27 7.42
C ALA A 12 -12.55 6.78 7.89
N ARG A 13 -12.60 5.82 8.84
CA ARG A 13 -13.83 5.17 9.27
C ARG A 13 -14.10 5.39 10.76
N THR A 14 -15.38 5.24 11.10
CA THR A 14 -15.85 5.38 12.49
C THR A 14 -15.71 4.06 13.26
N THR A 15 -15.84 4.15 14.58
CA THR A 15 -15.92 2.98 15.47
C THR A 15 -17.09 2.04 15.10
N GLN A 16 -18.21 2.60 14.62
CA GLN A 16 -19.37 1.80 14.19
C GLN A 16 -19.04 0.90 12.97
N ASP A 17 -18.07 1.25 12.16
CA ASP A 17 -17.63 0.41 11.05
C ASP A 17 -16.95 -0.86 11.56
N TYR A 18 -16.14 -0.78 12.62
CA TYR A 18 -15.60 -1.97 13.28
C TYR A 18 -16.71 -2.86 13.88
N GLU A 19 -17.73 -2.28 14.49
CA GLU A 19 -18.89 -3.05 14.98
C GLU A 19 -19.62 -3.79 13.84
N ARG A 20 -19.82 -3.12 12.70
CA ARG A 20 -20.43 -3.74 11.51
C ARG A 20 -19.56 -4.87 10.96
N MET A 21 -18.24 -4.65 10.84
CA MET A 21 -17.29 -5.66 10.38
C MET A 21 -17.30 -6.88 11.30
N ALA A 22 -17.30 -6.69 12.63
CA ALA A 22 -17.39 -7.78 13.59
C ALA A 22 -18.69 -8.59 13.44
N ARG A 23 -19.83 -7.92 13.26
CA ARG A 23 -21.12 -8.58 12.98
C ARG A 23 -21.11 -9.37 11.67
N MET A 24 -20.33 -8.95 10.70
CA MET A 24 -20.12 -9.65 9.42
C MET A 24 -19.04 -10.74 9.49
N HIS A 25 -18.60 -11.09 10.70
CA HIS A 25 -17.55 -12.09 10.95
C HIS A 25 -16.18 -11.76 10.33
N THR A 26 -15.88 -10.47 10.16
CA THR A 26 -14.51 -10.03 9.81
C THR A 26 -13.58 -10.34 10.98
N VAL A 27 -12.53 -11.08 10.72
CA VAL A 27 -11.54 -11.50 11.73
C VAL A 27 -10.19 -10.77 11.56
N ALA A 28 -9.96 -10.22 10.38
CA ALA A 28 -8.77 -9.41 10.09
C ALA A 28 -9.07 -8.37 9.02
N CYS A 29 -8.34 -7.26 9.06
CA CYS A 29 -8.32 -6.25 8.01
C CYS A 29 -6.90 -5.77 7.74
N CYS A 30 -6.64 -5.40 6.49
CA CYS A 30 -5.35 -4.90 6.04
C CYS A 30 -5.53 -3.47 5.52
N GLU A 31 -4.78 -2.54 6.07
CA GLU A 31 -4.86 -1.11 5.76
C GLU A 31 -3.58 -0.63 5.08
N PRO A 32 -3.59 -0.42 3.76
CA PRO A 32 -2.46 0.23 3.09
C PRO A 32 -2.37 1.71 3.47
N ALA A 33 -1.14 2.22 3.56
CA ALA A 33 -0.93 3.65 3.70
C ALA A 33 -1.49 4.40 2.49
N PHE A 34 -2.35 5.40 2.73
CA PHE A 34 -3.07 6.08 1.68
C PHE A 34 -3.11 7.60 1.83
N TRP A 35 -3.49 8.24 0.75
CA TRP A 35 -3.74 9.68 0.70
C TRP A 35 -5.15 9.98 1.23
N ALA A 36 -5.24 10.74 2.33
CA ALA A 36 -6.50 11.01 3.03
C ALA A 36 -7.28 12.23 2.51
N GLY A 37 -7.04 12.65 1.27
CA GLY A 37 -7.74 13.80 0.66
C GLY A 37 -6.92 15.09 0.66
N TYR A 38 -5.75 15.10 1.28
CA TYR A 38 -4.79 16.22 1.27
C TYR A 38 -3.36 15.68 1.38
N ASP A 39 -2.39 16.46 0.88
CA ASP A 39 -0.98 16.10 0.93
C ASP A 39 -0.40 16.43 2.32
N ARG A 40 0.33 15.48 2.90
CA ARG A 40 1.08 15.71 4.13
C ARG A 40 2.26 16.62 3.84
N ALA A 41 2.40 17.70 4.61
CA ALA A 41 3.36 18.77 4.35
C ALA A 41 4.74 18.56 5.00
N SER A 42 4.92 17.50 5.80
CA SER A 42 6.17 17.24 6.52
C SER A 42 6.38 15.76 6.79
N SER A 43 7.63 15.37 6.95
CA SER A 43 8.02 14.01 7.33
C SER A 43 7.46 13.59 8.69
N SER A 44 7.34 14.53 9.64
CA SER A 44 6.72 14.27 10.94
C SER A 44 5.25 13.88 10.84
N ALA A 45 4.50 14.47 9.88
CA ALA A 45 3.11 14.07 9.65
C ALA A 45 2.98 12.63 9.15
N PHE A 46 3.93 12.17 8.31
CA PHE A 46 4.02 10.76 7.91
C PHE A 46 4.43 9.86 9.07
N PHE A 47 5.38 10.29 9.89
CA PHE A 47 5.82 9.52 11.04
C PHE A 47 4.66 9.29 12.02
N ASP A 48 3.90 10.34 12.35
CA ASP A 48 2.71 10.23 13.20
C ASP A 48 1.62 9.35 12.56
N TYR A 49 1.46 9.45 11.25
CA TYR A 49 0.54 8.58 10.53
C TYR A 49 0.95 7.10 10.59
N PHE A 50 2.22 6.80 10.42
CA PHE A 50 2.71 5.41 10.53
C PHE A 50 2.56 4.87 11.96
N LYS A 51 2.77 5.71 12.98
CA LYS A 51 2.44 5.35 14.36
C LYS A 51 0.96 5.06 14.54
N HIS A 52 0.10 5.89 13.93
CA HIS A 52 -1.34 5.65 13.96
C HIS A 52 -1.68 4.26 13.39
N LEU A 53 -1.19 3.92 12.21
CA LEU A 53 -1.42 2.63 11.55
C LEU A 53 -0.88 1.44 12.35
N THR A 54 0.29 1.59 12.98
CA THR A 54 1.00 0.47 13.61
C THR A 54 0.71 0.28 15.10
N GLU A 55 0.19 1.30 15.78
CA GLU A 55 -0.01 1.31 17.24
C GLU A 55 -1.47 1.53 17.63
N PHE A 56 -2.10 2.58 17.08
CA PHE A 56 -3.46 2.95 17.44
C PHE A 56 -4.51 2.04 16.79
N GLU A 57 -4.49 1.87 15.47
CA GLU A 57 -5.50 1.06 14.76
C GLU A 57 -5.52 -0.41 15.21
N PRO A 58 -4.39 -1.09 15.42
CA PRO A 58 -4.41 -2.45 15.97
C PRO A 58 -5.10 -2.53 17.34
N THR A 59 -4.87 -1.54 18.20
CA THR A 59 -5.52 -1.46 19.52
C THR A 59 -7.02 -1.21 19.40
N ARG A 60 -7.45 -0.33 18.47
CA ARG A 60 -8.86 -0.05 18.21
C ARG A 60 -9.58 -1.27 17.63
N ALA A 61 -8.99 -1.95 16.65
CA ALA A 61 -9.55 -3.15 16.03
C ALA A 61 -9.69 -4.33 17.02
N ALA A 62 -8.70 -4.49 17.90
CA ALA A 62 -8.70 -5.57 18.90
C ALA A 62 -9.90 -5.51 19.85
N GLN A 63 -10.48 -4.33 20.10
CA GLN A 63 -11.69 -4.16 20.91
C GLN A 63 -12.92 -4.86 20.29
N TYR A 64 -12.86 -5.16 18.99
CA TYR A 64 -13.90 -5.83 18.21
C TYR A 64 -13.51 -7.25 17.79
N ALA A 65 -12.45 -7.81 18.39
CA ALA A 65 -11.87 -9.11 18.04
C ALA A 65 -11.42 -9.19 16.54
N ILE A 66 -11.02 -8.06 15.96
CA ILE A 66 -10.49 -7.96 14.62
C ILE A 66 -8.98 -7.71 14.70
N GLN A 67 -8.19 -8.47 13.98
CA GLN A 67 -6.75 -8.21 13.82
C GLN A 67 -6.56 -7.16 12.73
N HIS A 68 -5.84 -6.09 13.06
CA HIS A 68 -5.48 -5.06 12.09
C HIS A 68 -4.04 -5.25 11.66
N TYR A 69 -3.85 -5.29 10.35
CA TYR A 69 -2.54 -5.26 9.68
C TYR A 69 -2.45 -4.03 8.81
N CYS A 70 -1.23 -3.58 8.53
CA CYS A 70 -1.02 -2.42 7.68
C CYS A 70 0.16 -2.58 6.73
N TRP A 71 0.20 -1.70 5.75
CA TRP A 71 1.31 -1.50 4.82
C TRP A 71 1.81 -0.07 4.99
N ILE A 72 3.11 0.14 4.85
CA ILE A 72 3.75 1.44 5.10
C ILE A 72 4.39 1.95 3.81
N CYS A 73 4.11 3.18 3.41
CA CYS A 73 4.71 3.77 2.20
C CYS A 73 4.47 5.27 2.06
N ILE A 74 5.10 5.87 1.05
CA ILE A 74 4.61 7.07 0.37
C ILE A 74 3.61 6.63 -0.68
N ASN A 75 2.34 7.04 -0.54
CA ASN A 75 1.32 6.81 -1.55
C ASN A 75 1.65 7.60 -2.84
N PRO A 76 1.40 7.06 -4.04
CA PRO A 76 1.72 7.77 -5.30
C PRO A 76 1.09 9.16 -5.41
N LYS A 77 -0.04 9.40 -4.77
CA LYS A 77 -0.67 10.74 -4.75
C LYS A 77 0.13 11.79 -3.96
N GLU A 78 1.04 11.36 -3.08
CA GLU A 78 1.92 12.23 -2.31
C GLU A 78 3.40 12.19 -2.77
N ALA A 79 3.70 11.47 -3.85
CA ALA A 79 5.05 11.25 -4.37
C ALA A 79 5.58 12.39 -5.28
N HIS A 80 5.00 13.59 -5.19
CA HIS A 80 5.37 14.72 -6.05
C HIS A 80 6.60 15.48 -5.56
N ASP A 81 6.78 15.58 -4.24
CA ASP A 81 7.96 16.17 -3.60
C ASP A 81 9.00 15.09 -3.32
N LEU A 82 10.04 15.05 -4.15
CA LEU A 82 11.12 14.06 -4.03
C LEU A 82 11.94 14.23 -2.74
N VAL A 83 12.08 15.47 -2.23
CA VAL A 83 12.85 15.72 -1.01
C VAL A 83 12.13 15.18 0.19
N LEU A 84 10.86 15.55 0.34
CA LEU A 84 10.00 15.04 1.41
C LEU A 84 9.86 13.52 1.33
N SER A 85 9.62 12.97 0.13
CA SER A 85 9.45 11.53 -0.06
C SER A 85 10.68 10.75 0.38
N ARG A 86 11.88 11.21 0.04
CA ARG A 86 13.14 10.55 0.45
C ARG A 86 13.40 10.65 1.94
N GLU A 87 13.05 11.79 2.56
CA GLU A 87 13.09 11.93 4.01
C GLU A 87 12.18 10.88 4.68
N VAL A 88 10.95 10.72 4.19
CA VAL A 88 10.03 9.71 4.72
C VAL A 88 10.52 8.28 4.46
N ILE A 89 10.99 7.96 3.26
CA ILE A 89 11.56 6.65 2.91
C ILE A 89 12.71 6.28 3.87
N SER A 90 13.50 7.26 4.31
CA SER A 90 14.64 7.01 5.19
C SER A 90 14.28 6.42 6.57
N PHE A 91 13.08 6.70 7.09
CA PHE A 91 12.63 6.16 8.38
C PHE A 91 11.57 5.05 8.28
N ILE A 92 11.06 4.71 7.09
CA ILE A 92 10.17 3.54 6.91
C ILE A 92 10.75 2.27 7.59
N PRO A 93 12.07 1.99 7.52
CA PRO A 93 12.64 0.80 8.17
C PRO A 93 12.37 0.68 9.67
N GLU A 94 12.13 1.78 10.38
CA GLU A 94 11.82 1.76 11.81
C GLU A 94 10.48 1.04 12.12
N PHE A 95 9.60 0.97 11.13
CA PHE A 95 8.26 0.38 11.25
C PHE A 95 8.17 -1.05 10.71
N LEU A 96 9.08 -1.47 9.83
CA LEU A 96 8.95 -2.74 9.10
C LEU A 96 9.00 -3.99 9.99
N ASN A 97 9.63 -3.90 11.16
CA ASN A 97 9.72 -5.02 12.11
C ASN A 97 8.53 -5.12 13.06
N LYS A 98 7.54 -4.23 12.97
CA LYS A 98 6.35 -4.30 13.81
C LYS A 98 5.46 -5.47 13.36
N PRO A 99 4.88 -6.27 14.28
CA PRO A 99 4.15 -7.50 13.93
C PRO A 99 2.88 -7.27 13.12
N THR A 100 2.40 -6.04 13.07
CA THR A 100 1.21 -5.63 12.31
C THR A 100 1.54 -5.15 10.90
N VAL A 101 2.82 -4.94 10.56
CA VAL A 101 3.25 -4.47 9.25
C VAL A 101 3.45 -5.66 8.32
N LEU A 102 2.75 -5.66 7.19
CA LEU A 102 2.82 -6.70 6.17
C LEU A 102 3.93 -6.45 5.15
N GLY A 103 4.28 -5.18 4.93
CA GLY A 103 5.28 -4.79 3.95
C GLY A 103 5.14 -3.34 3.51
N ILE A 104 5.61 -3.06 2.30
CA ILE A 104 5.60 -1.72 1.70
C ILE A 104 4.45 -1.59 0.69
N GLY A 105 3.56 -0.63 0.94
CA GLY A 105 2.40 -0.36 0.10
C GLY A 105 1.42 0.61 0.75
N GLU A 106 0.68 1.26 -0.01
CA GLU A 106 0.32 1.21 -1.44
C GLU A 106 1.29 2.08 -2.28
N ILE A 107 2.28 1.49 -2.93
CA ILE A 107 3.22 2.22 -3.82
C ILE A 107 2.77 2.12 -5.27
N GLY A 108 3.24 3.00 -6.15
CA GLY A 108 2.90 2.90 -7.56
C GLY A 108 2.74 4.24 -8.26
N LEU A 109 1.77 4.30 -9.19
CA LEU A 109 1.51 5.47 -10.02
C LEU A 109 0.04 5.91 -9.91
N ASN A 110 -0.19 7.22 -9.97
CA ASN A 110 -1.52 7.83 -10.02
C ASN A 110 -1.72 8.67 -11.28
N LEU A 111 -0.79 9.58 -11.59
CA LEU A 111 -0.80 10.45 -12.78
C LEU A 111 0.25 10.05 -13.82
N ASN A 112 1.01 9.00 -13.59
CA ASN A 112 2.11 8.52 -14.43
C ASN A 112 3.25 9.56 -14.59
N THR A 113 3.52 10.33 -13.54
CA THR A 113 4.58 11.33 -13.56
C THR A 113 5.95 10.71 -13.34
N ARG A 114 7.00 11.44 -13.71
CA ARG A 114 8.38 11.01 -13.46
C ARG A 114 8.68 10.89 -11.97
N ASN A 115 8.18 11.83 -11.16
CA ASN A 115 8.42 11.81 -9.72
C ASN A 115 7.77 10.60 -9.05
N GLU A 116 6.50 10.28 -9.41
CA GLU A 116 5.85 9.06 -8.95
C GLU A 116 6.67 7.81 -9.30
N MET A 117 7.17 7.72 -10.53
CA MET A 117 7.97 6.58 -10.96
C MET A 117 9.29 6.48 -10.17
N THR A 118 9.99 7.61 -9.96
CA THR A 118 11.21 7.65 -9.15
C THR A 118 10.96 7.16 -7.73
N ILE A 119 9.89 7.64 -7.07
CA ILE A 119 9.56 7.23 -5.70
C ILE A 119 9.06 5.78 -5.64
N PHE A 120 8.36 5.31 -6.67
CA PHE A 120 7.99 3.90 -6.80
C PHE A 120 9.24 3.01 -6.85
N GLU A 121 10.20 3.33 -7.71
CA GLU A 121 11.47 2.60 -7.86
C GLU A 121 12.24 2.57 -6.53
N GLU A 122 12.41 3.72 -5.87
CA GLU A 122 13.11 3.82 -4.58
C GLU A 122 12.43 2.99 -3.47
N GLN A 123 11.10 2.89 -3.47
CA GLN A 123 10.37 2.07 -2.51
C GLN A 123 10.40 0.57 -2.85
N VAL A 124 10.48 0.20 -4.12
CA VAL A 124 10.76 -1.19 -4.52
C VAL A 124 12.13 -1.62 -4.03
N GLU A 125 13.17 -0.80 -4.23
CA GLU A 125 14.52 -1.06 -3.72
C GLU A 125 14.52 -1.23 -2.19
N LEU A 126 13.77 -0.38 -1.49
CA LEU A 126 13.63 -0.49 -0.04
C LEU A 126 12.98 -1.84 0.35
N ALA A 127 11.92 -2.24 -0.36
CA ALA A 127 11.23 -3.50 -0.10
C ALA A 127 12.16 -4.71 -0.31
N LEU A 128 12.95 -4.69 -1.38
CA LEU A 128 13.92 -5.75 -1.67
C LEU A 128 15.02 -5.82 -0.61
N LYS A 129 15.56 -4.67 -0.20
CA LYS A 129 16.60 -4.57 0.83
C LYS A 129 16.17 -5.16 2.18
N TYR A 130 14.90 -5.00 2.54
CA TYR A 130 14.35 -5.46 3.81
C TYR A 130 13.47 -6.72 3.67
N GLU A 131 13.50 -7.38 2.51
CA GLU A 131 12.74 -8.60 2.21
C GLU A 131 11.24 -8.46 2.49
N GLN A 132 10.65 -7.32 2.13
CA GLN A 132 9.25 -7.02 2.38
C GLN A 132 8.33 -7.48 1.24
N LEU A 133 7.05 -7.70 1.55
CA LEU A 133 6.00 -7.81 0.53
C LEU A 133 5.74 -6.43 -0.08
N ILE A 134 5.23 -6.42 -1.32
CA ILE A 134 4.92 -5.19 -2.05
C ILE A 134 3.46 -5.18 -2.46
N TRP A 135 2.75 -4.07 -2.12
CA TRP A 135 1.38 -3.81 -2.54
C TRP A 135 1.34 -2.59 -3.46
N ILE A 136 0.89 -2.77 -4.70
CA ILE A 136 0.99 -1.77 -5.76
C ILE A 136 -0.36 -1.16 -6.09
N HIS A 137 -0.42 0.16 -6.08
CA HIS A 137 -1.51 0.98 -6.58
C HIS A 137 -1.41 1.20 -8.08
N THR A 138 -2.44 0.83 -8.84
CA THR A 138 -2.53 1.17 -10.27
C THR A 138 -3.30 2.47 -10.48
N PRO A 139 -2.97 3.28 -11.50
CA PRO A 139 -3.62 4.58 -11.73
C PRO A 139 -5.15 4.48 -11.83
N HIS A 140 -5.85 5.45 -11.23
CA HIS A 140 -7.32 5.51 -11.33
C HIS A 140 -7.83 6.41 -12.46
N LEU A 141 -7.22 7.59 -12.64
CA LEU A 141 -7.77 8.66 -13.48
C LEU A 141 -7.02 8.88 -14.79
N LYS A 142 -5.77 8.48 -14.86
CA LYS A 142 -4.93 8.63 -16.05
C LYS A 142 -4.56 7.25 -16.57
N ASP A 143 -4.41 7.17 -17.86
CA ASP A 143 -3.99 5.99 -18.61
C ASP A 143 -3.47 4.83 -17.73
N LYS A 144 -4.41 4.11 -17.10
CA LYS A 144 -4.14 2.99 -16.20
C LYS A 144 -3.29 1.93 -16.88
N LEU A 145 -3.60 1.64 -18.14
CA LEU A 145 -2.89 0.65 -18.93
C LEU A 145 -1.41 1.03 -19.12
N LYS A 146 -1.14 2.29 -19.41
CA LYS A 146 0.22 2.82 -19.54
C LYS A 146 0.97 2.73 -18.20
N GLY A 147 0.39 3.23 -17.13
CA GLY A 147 1.02 3.21 -15.81
C GLY A 147 1.29 1.79 -15.31
N THR A 148 0.33 0.88 -15.51
CA THR A 148 0.53 -0.53 -15.16
C THR A 148 1.66 -1.16 -15.99
N ARG A 149 1.78 -0.84 -17.28
CA ARG A 149 2.89 -1.32 -18.12
C ARG A 149 4.23 -0.79 -17.64
N MET A 150 4.33 0.49 -17.33
CA MET A 150 5.57 1.11 -16.82
C MET A 150 6.08 0.38 -15.57
N MET A 151 5.19 0.14 -14.60
CA MET A 151 5.54 -0.58 -13.37
C MET A 151 5.93 -2.04 -13.65
N LEU A 152 5.19 -2.74 -14.51
CA LEU A 152 5.50 -4.11 -14.91
C LEU A 152 6.84 -4.23 -15.63
N GLU A 153 7.16 -3.30 -16.55
CA GLU A 153 8.43 -3.27 -17.25
C GLU A 153 9.60 -3.10 -16.28
N TYR A 154 9.47 -2.18 -15.32
CA TYR A 154 10.48 -1.99 -14.29
C TYR A 154 10.67 -3.27 -13.45
N LEU A 155 9.60 -3.82 -12.87
CA LEU A 155 9.67 -4.99 -11.99
C LEU A 155 10.19 -6.25 -12.71
N LYS A 156 9.81 -6.46 -13.97
CA LYS A 156 10.32 -7.57 -14.80
C LYS A 156 11.79 -7.40 -15.19
N GLY A 157 12.21 -6.16 -15.40
CA GLY A 157 13.62 -5.83 -15.69
C GLY A 157 14.52 -5.94 -14.46
N HIS A 158 13.94 -5.96 -13.27
CA HIS A 158 14.68 -5.98 -12.00
C HIS A 158 14.94 -7.41 -11.52
N GLY A 159 16.20 -7.86 -11.58
CA GLY A 159 16.57 -9.25 -11.27
C GLY A 159 16.35 -9.71 -9.82
N GLY A 160 16.04 -8.79 -8.90
CA GLY A 160 15.80 -9.10 -7.48
C GLY A 160 14.33 -9.27 -7.09
N VAL A 161 13.39 -8.96 -8.00
CA VAL A 161 11.96 -9.01 -7.70
C VAL A 161 11.43 -10.44 -7.79
N ASN A 162 10.86 -10.95 -6.69
CA ASN A 162 10.09 -12.20 -6.71
C ASN A 162 8.60 -11.86 -6.96
N PRO A 163 8.01 -12.25 -8.12
CA PRO A 163 6.62 -11.93 -8.44
C PRO A 163 5.59 -12.45 -7.43
N GLU A 164 5.87 -13.55 -6.74
CA GLU A 164 4.98 -14.11 -5.71
C GLU A 164 4.85 -13.22 -4.47
N ARG A 165 5.73 -12.23 -4.31
CA ARG A 165 5.74 -11.28 -3.20
C ARG A 165 5.16 -9.91 -3.55
N VAL A 166 4.60 -9.76 -4.77
CA VAL A 166 4.08 -8.50 -5.28
C VAL A 166 2.63 -8.65 -5.71
N THR A 167 1.78 -7.78 -5.19
CA THR A 167 0.36 -7.69 -5.56
C THR A 167 0.06 -6.35 -6.20
N PHE A 168 -0.55 -6.37 -7.37
CA PHE A 168 -1.13 -5.20 -8.02
C PHE A 168 -2.59 -5.07 -7.63
N ASP A 169 -2.96 -3.93 -7.07
CA ASP A 169 -4.33 -3.63 -6.69
C ASP A 169 -5.02 -2.67 -7.67
N HIS A 170 -6.33 -2.51 -7.47
CA HIS A 170 -7.22 -1.75 -8.36
C HIS A 170 -7.16 -2.26 -9.80
N THR A 171 -6.99 -3.57 -9.97
CA THR A 171 -6.93 -4.16 -11.30
C THR A 171 -8.32 -4.18 -11.96
N GLU A 172 -8.32 -4.10 -13.29
CA GLU A 172 -9.51 -4.11 -14.14
C GLU A 172 -9.35 -5.16 -15.23
N GLU A 173 -10.43 -5.44 -15.97
CA GLU A 173 -10.46 -6.38 -17.09
C GLU A 173 -9.32 -6.17 -18.11
N HIS A 174 -8.88 -4.92 -18.30
CA HIS A 174 -7.81 -4.58 -19.26
C HIS A 174 -6.40 -4.77 -18.69
N THR A 175 -6.24 -4.82 -17.38
CA THR A 175 -4.93 -4.91 -16.71
C THR A 175 -4.66 -6.27 -16.08
N ILE A 176 -5.69 -6.95 -15.58
CA ILE A 176 -5.56 -8.22 -14.84
C ILE A 176 -4.78 -9.28 -15.64
N LYS A 177 -5.08 -9.42 -16.94
CA LYS A 177 -4.43 -10.44 -17.76
C LYS A 177 -2.93 -10.20 -17.88
N MET A 178 -2.48 -8.96 -18.16
CA MET A 178 -1.06 -8.66 -18.31
C MET A 178 -0.29 -8.84 -17.00
N ILE A 179 -0.91 -8.52 -15.86
CA ILE A 179 -0.32 -8.68 -14.53
C ILE A 179 -0.12 -10.18 -14.23
N ARG A 180 -1.16 -10.98 -14.46
CA ARG A 180 -1.11 -12.44 -14.25
C ARG A 180 -0.15 -13.14 -15.19
N ASP A 181 -0.12 -12.76 -16.47
CA ASP A 181 0.82 -13.31 -17.46
C ASP A 181 2.28 -12.97 -17.11
N ALA A 182 2.51 -11.89 -16.38
CA ALA A 182 3.82 -11.52 -15.86
C ALA A 182 4.20 -12.24 -14.54
N GLY A 183 3.31 -13.08 -14.00
CA GLY A 183 3.52 -13.88 -12.79
C GLY A 183 3.16 -13.20 -11.48
N PHE A 184 2.66 -11.97 -11.51
CA PHE A 184 2.27 -11.20 -10.32
C PHE A 184 0.85 -11.51 -9.82
N TRP A 185 0.59 -11.22 -8.56
CA TRP A 185 -0.77 -11.25 -8.01
C TRP A 185 -1.56 -10.03 -8.45
N ALA A 186 -2.86 -10.23 -8.62
CA ALA A 186 -3.80 -9.17 -9.00
C ALA A 186 -4.96 -9.14 -8.00
N ALA A 187 -5.24 -7.97 -7.44
CA ALA A 187 -6.36 -7.72 -6.56
C ALA A 187 -7.33 -6.70 -7.19
N MET A 188 -8.60 -6.84 -6.87
CA MET A 188 -9.67 -5.96 -7.32
C MET A 188 -10.28 -5.29 -6.10
N THR A 189 -10.34 -3.97 -6.11
CA THR A 189 -11.09 -3.18 -5.13
C THR A 189 -12.48 -2.89 -5.72
N ILE A 190 -13.53 -3.20 -4.97
CA ILE A 190 -14.92 -3.00 -5.37
C ILE A 190 -15.46 -1.70 -4.74
#